data_2be77fac026c4afd92341ce3a9efe0b2
#
_entry.id   2be77fac026c4afd92341ce3a9efe0b2
#
_cell.length_a   1.000
_cell.length_b   1.000
_cell.length_c   1.000
_cell.angle_alpha   90.00
_cell.angle_beta   90.00
_cell.angle_gamma   90.00
#
_symmetry.space_group_name_H-M   'P 1'
#
loop_
_entity.id
_entity.type
_entity.pdbx_description
1 polymer ?
#
loop_
_entity_poly.entity_id
_entity_poly.type
_entity_poly.pdbx_seq_one_letter_code
_entity_poly.pdbx_strand_id
1 'polypeptide(L)'
;NNPSKFSYKGTGTYIIGRSNVVVIDPGPELDSHREALERALENKTVMGIVVTHCHSDHVPLAHWLAAKTAAPTYAIGPHPRHEVSADDDVDDDDDAEDTDDVADDETREHIDHDFEPTVRVVDGQRFLDVDDWSLTAVHTPGHTSNHLCVHLDAENALFTGDHIMGWSTTVVSPPDGNMADYFASVRKLQARSDAILYPTHGNPITNPKPFLAAYLEHRVERERQIIGILENGERTVKQMVEVMYVDVRKELHKAARRSVLAHMHKLVGDGVVITKNGETPRATSIYAIR
;
A
#
# COMPACT_ATOMS: atom_id res chain seq x y z
N ASN A 1 -0.64 15.51 -10.80
CA ASN A 1 0.77 15.44 -10.42
C ASN A 1 0.92 15.89 -8.96
N ASN A 2 1.10 14.96 -8.04
CA ASN A 2 1.15 15.12 -6.57
C ASN A 2 2.44 14.50 -6.01
N PRO A 3 3.64 15.00 -6.38
CA PRO A 3 4.89 14.45 -5.87
C PRO A 3 4.99 14.62 -4.36
N SER A 4 5.35 13.55 -3.67
CA SER A 4 5.55 13.53 -2.22
C SER A 4 6.62 12.51 -1.83
N LYS A 5 6.88 12.38 -0.54
CA LYS A 5 7.76 11.35 0.02
C LYS A 5 7.24 9.92 -0.24
N PHE A 6 5.93 9.76 -0.41
CA PHE A 6 5.25 8.49 -0.65
C PHE A 6 4.95 8.26 -2.14
N SER A 7 4.56 9.29 -2.86
CA SER A 7 4.14 9.16 -4.27
C SER A 7 5.28 9.36 -5.28
N TYR A 8 6.51 9.66 -4.86
CA TYR A 8 7.66 9.92 -5.74
C TYR A 8 7.37 11.07 -6.72
N LYS A 9 7.12 10.75 -8.01
CA LYS A 9 6.75 11.75 -9.05
C LYS A 9 5.27 12.04 -9.10
N GLY A 10 4.48 11.33 -8.30
CA GLY A 10 3.03 11.43 -8.21
C GLY A 10 2.35 10.08 -8.38
N THR A 11 1.03 10.09 -8.18
CA THR A 11 0.15 8.93 -8.31
C THR A 11 -0.25 8.74 -9.76
N GLY A 12 -0.07 7.54 -10.29
CA GLY A 12 -0.42 7.16 -11.65
C GLY A 12 -1.88 6.73 -11.77
N THR A 13 -2.68 7.45 -12.57
CA THR A 13 -4.01 7.02 -12.98
C THR A 13 -3.90 6.28 -14.31
N TYR A 14 -4.52 5.10 -14.42
CA TYR A 14 -4.52 4.33 -15.67
C TYR A 14 -5.87 4.39 -16.35
N ILE A 15 -5.86 4.60 -17.67
CA ILE A 15 -7.04 4.56 -18.54
C ILE A 15 -6.85 3.42 -19.53
N ILE A 16 -7.65 2.36 -19.40
CA ILE A 16 -7.57 1.16 -20.23
C ILE A 16 -8.70 1.21 -21.26
N GLY A 17 -8.37 0.93 -22.51
CA GLY A 17 -9.32 0.93 -23.63
C GLY A 17 -9.19 2.14 -24.54
N ARG A 18 -10.06 2.25 -25.53
CA ARG A 18 -10.04 3.30 -26.57
C ARG A 18 -11.27 4.21 -26.51
N SER A 19 -12.42 3.71 -26.94
CA SER A 19 -13.72 4.42 -26.89
C SER A 19 -14.48 4.06 -25.62
N ASN A 20 -14.55 2.78 -25.30
CA ASN A 20 -15.00 2.27 -24.02
C ASN A 20 -13.80 2.08 -23.13
N VAL A 21 -13.78 2.77 -21.97
CA VAL A 21 -12.60 2.80 -21.09
C VAL A 21 -12.94 2.45 -19.65
N VAL A 22 -11.95 1.93 -18.95
CA VAL A 22 -11.96 1.80 -17.49
C VAL A 22 -10.84 2.67 -16.91
N VAL A 23 -11.14 3.33 -15.81
CA VAL A 23 -10.18 4.16 -15.08
C VAL A 23 -9.78 3.43 -13.80
N ILE A 24 -8.47 3.23 -13.60
CA ILE A 24 -7.91 2.68 -12.35
C ILE A 24 -7.28 3.82 -11.57
N ASP A 25 -7.62 3.93 -10.31
CA ASP A 25 -7.17 4.95 -9.35
C ASP A 25 -7.29 6.36 -9.94
N PRO A 26 -8.48 6.96 -9.95
CA PRO A 26 -8.70 8.30 -10.51
C PRO A 26 -7.84 9.40 -9.88
N GLY A 27 -7.31 9.16 -8.67
CA GLY A 27 -6.29 9.97 -8.06
C GLY A 27 -6.80 11.00 -7.05
N PRO A 28 -5.90 11.88 -6.59
CA PRO A 28 -6.19 12.88 -5.58
C PRO A 28 -7.11 13.98 -6.08
N GLU A 29 -7.82 14.62 -5.16
CA GLU A 29 -8.69 15.77 -5.46
C GLU A 29 -7.87 17.05 -5.71
N LEU A 30 -7.23 17.10 -6.89
CA LEU A 30 -6.50 18.26 -7.39
C LEU A 30 -7.16 18.76 -8.67
N ASP A 31 -7.45 20.07 -8.77
CA ASP A 31 -8.09 20.66 -9.94
C ASP A 31 -7.31 20.37 -11.23
N SER A 32 -5.98 20.50 -11.21
CA SER A 32 -5.13 20.21 -12.36
C SER A 32 -5.21 18.75 -12.81
N HIS A 33 -5.36 17.81 -11.86
CA HIS A 33 -5.50 16.40 -12.16
C HIS A 33 -6.90 16.08 -12.70
N ARG A 34 -7.94 16.66 -12.09
CA ARG A 34 -9.32 16.59 -12.59
C ARG A 34 -9.43 17.06 -14.03
N GLU A 35 -8.89 18.23 -14.36
CA GLU A 35 -8.87 18.76 -15.73
C GLU A 35 -8.09 17.84 -16.70
N ALA A 36 -6.96 17.26 -16.25
CA ALA A 36 -6.21 16.32 -17.09
C ALA A 36 -7.01 15.06 -17.38
N LEU A 37 -7.72 14.53 -16.36
CA LEU A 37 -8.60 13.38 -16.49
C LEU A 37 -9.79 13.67 -17.41
N GLU A 38 -10.42 14.85 -17.28
CA GLU A 38 -11.50 15.28 -18.19
C GLU A 38 -11.04 15.30 -19.64
N ARG A 39 -9.89 15.92 -19.93
CA ARG A 39 -9.32 15.94 -21.29
C ARG A 39 -9.00 14.53 -21.82
N ALA A 40 -8.45 13.66 -20.97
CA ALA A 40 -8.13 12.30 -21.35
C ALA A 40 -9.37 11.41 -21.63
N LEU A 41 -10.48 11.75 -21.01
CA LEU A 41 -11.77 11.04 -21.15
C LEU A 41 -12.71 11.69 -22.19
N GLU A 42 -12.29 12.77 -22.84
CA GLU A 42 -13.09 13.41 -23.87
C GLU A 42 -13.45 12.41 -24.98
N ASN A 43 -14.74 12.38 -25.38
CA ASN A 43 -15.31 11.46 -26.36
C ASN A 43 -15.13 9.95 -26.01
N LYS A 44 -14.97 9.62 -24.74
CA LYS A 44 -14.92 8.22 -24.25
C LYS A 44 -16.11 7.89 -23.36
N THR A 45 -16.49 6.64 -23.36
CA THR A 45 -17.49 6.09 -22.44
C THR A 45 -16.75 5.38 -21.30
N VAL A 46 -16.91 5.89 -20.07
CA VAL A 46 -16.35 5.23 -18.89
C VAL A 46 -17.24 4.08 -18.49
N MET A 47 -16.73 2.85 -18.65
CA MET A 47 -17.45 1.61 -18.37
C MET A 47 -17.32 1.17 -16.91
N GLY A 48 -16.31 1.66 -16.21
CA GLY A 48 -16.06 1.36 -14.81
C GLY A 48 -14.90 2.16 -14.23
N ILE A 49 -14.89 2.28 -12.92
CA ILE A 49 -13.87 2.93 -12.13
C ILE A 49 -13.37 1.91 -11.14
N VAL A 50 -12.09 1.58 -11.17
CA VAL A 50 -11.48 0.60 -10.26
C VAL A 50 -10.65 1.35 -9.24
N VAL A 51 -10.81 1.02 -7.97
CA VAL A 51 -10.01 1.55 -6.87
C VAL A 51 -9.21 0.41 -6.27
N THR A 52 -7.88 0.57 -6.28
CA THR A 52 -6.98 -0.46 -5.74
C THR A 52 -7.06 -0.52 -4.21
N HIS A 53 -7.11 0.64 -3.56
CA HIS A 53 -7.25 0.79 -2.11
C HIS A 53 -7.66 2.24 -1.76
N CYS A 54 -7.97 2.51 -0.50
CA CYS A 54 -8.66 3.73 -0.09
C CYS A 54 -7.74 4.87 0.39
N HIS A 55 -6.46 4.92 -0.01
CA HIS A 55 -5.63 6.10 0.30
C HIS A 55 -6.06 7.32 -0.52
N SER A 56 -5.85 8.51 0.06
CA SER A 56 -6.36 9.78 -0.45
C SER A 56 -5.72 10.25 -1.77
N ASP A 57 -4.67 9.63 -2.21
CA ASP A 57 -4.06 9.89 -3.51
C ASP A 57 -4.58 8.95 -4.63
N HIS A 58 -5.45 7.99 -4.30
CA HIS A 58 -6.07 7.04 -5.24
C HIS A 58 -7.56 7.28 -5.46
N VAL A 59 -8.31 7.52 -4.38
CA VAL A 59 -9.78 7.45 -4.35
C VAL A 59 -10.52 8.74 -4.65
N PRO A 60 -10.13 9.93 -4.15
CA PRO A 60 -11.04 11.08 -4.06
C PRO A 60 -11.74 11.43 -5.37
N LEU A 61 -11.04 11.41 -6.50
CA LEU A 61 -11.68 11.65 -7.80
C LEU A 61 -12.56 10.50 -8.30
N ALA A 62 -12.58 9.33 -7.62
CA ALA A 62 -13.52 8.26 -7.97
C ALA A 62 -14.97 8.67 -7.68
N HIS A 63 -15.22 9.37 -6.57
CA HIS A 63 -16.54 9.90 -6.23
C HIS A 63 -17.05 10.88 -7.30
N TRP A 64 -16.20 11.85 -7.67
CA TRP A 64 -16.53 12.82 -8.71
C TRP A 64 -16.74 12.15 -10.07
N LEU A 65 -15.86 11.22 -10.47
CA LEU A 65 -15.95 10.57 -11.77
C LEU A 65 -17.18 9.68 -11.87
N ALA A 66 -17.53 8.94 -10.82
CA ALA A 66 -18.73 8.14 -10.75
C ALA A 66 -20.01 9.00 -10.87
N ALA A 67 -20.04 10.13 -10.15
CA ALA A 67 -21.16 11.07 -10.22
C ALA A 67 -21.31 11.69 -11.64
N LYS A 68 -20.19 11.98 -12.30
CA LYS A 68 -20.18 12.58 -13.65
C LYS A 68 -20.57 11.61 -14.74
N THR A 69 -20.15 10.35 -14.65
CA THR A 69 -20.29 9.36 -15.75
C THR A 69 -21.39 8.32 -15.51
N ALA A 70 -21.89 8.23 -14.28
CA ALA A 70 -22.75 7.14 -13.80
C ALA A 70 -22.10 5.74 -13.92
N ALA A 71 -20.77 5.67 -14.09
CA ALA A 71 -20.04 4.41 -14.16
C ALA A 71 -19.97 3.76 -12.78
N PRO A 72 -20.11 2.42 -12.69
CA PRO A 72 -19.95 1.70 -11.44
C PRO A 72 -18.51 1.75 -10.94
N THR A 73 -18.35 1.77 -9.61
CA THR A 73 -17.03 1.66 -8.93
C THR A 73 -16.80 0.23 -8.47
N TYR A 74 -15.57 -0.25 -8.62
CA TYR A 74 -15.13 -1.61 -8.28
C TYR A 74 -13.97 -1.56 -7.31
N ALA A 75 -14.04 -2.31 -6.21
CA ALA A 75 -12.94 -2.55 -5.25
C ALA A 75 -13.22 -3.85 -4.47
N ILE A 76 -12.27 -4.30 -3.64
CA ILE A 76 -12.51 -5.40 -2.69
C ILE A 76 -13.59 -5.01 -1.67
N GLY A 77 -13.56 -3.76 -1.20
CA GLY A 77 -14.52 -3.20 -0.24
C GLY A 77 -14.04 -1.85 0.29
N PRO A 78 -14.80 -1.25 1.24
CA PRO A 78 -14.35 -0.05 1.93
C PRO A 78 -13.13 -0.35 2.79
N HIS A 79 -12.39 0.70 3.16
CA HIS A 79 -11.31 0.55 4.14
C HIS A 79 -11.89 0.26 5.53
N PRO A 80 -11.41 -0.78 6.23
CA PRO A 80 -11.88 -1.06 7.59
C PRO A 80 -11.58 0.10 8.54
N ARG A 81 -12.49 0.35 9.48
CA ARG A 81 -12.25 1.29 10.58
C ARG A 81 -11.61 0.53 11.73
N HIS A 82 -10.39 0.87 12.05
CA HIS A 82 -9.67 0.31 13.19
C HIS A 82 -9.73 1.28 14.37
N GLU A 83 -9.93 0.77 15.58
CA GLU A 83 -9.69 1.53 16.79
C GLU A 83 -8.17 1.57 17.01
N VAL A 84 -7.58 2.74 16.83
CA VAL A 84 -6.16 2.97 17.14
C VAL A 84 -6.08 3.31 18.62
N SER A 85 -5.40 2.47 19.41
CA SER A 85 -5.09 2.83 20.80
C SER A 85 -3.90 3.80 20.82
N ALA A 86 -3.85 4.70 21.81
CA ALA A 86 -2.70 5.59 21.99
C ALA A 86 -1.37 4.81 22.10
N ASP A 87 -1.40 3.60 22.67
CA ASP A 87 -0.23 2.72 22.79
C ASP A 87 0.27 2.13 21.47
N ASP A 88 -0.55 2.14 20.41
CA ASP A 88 -0.20 1.69 19.06
C ASP A 88 0.35 2.84 18.22
N ASP A 89 0.23 4.09 18.70
CA ASP A 89 0.77 5.26 18.03
C ASP A 89 2.29 5.32 18.26
N VAL A 90 3.05 5.13 17.19
CA VAL A 90 4.52 5.25 17.21
C VAL A 90 4.98 6.69 17.40
N ASP A 91 4.03 7.62 17.41
CA ASP A 91 4.26 9.06 17.49
C ASP A 91 4.26 9.58 18.96
N ASP A 92 3.76 8.77 19.93
CA ASP A 92 3.72 9.09 21.37
C ASP A 92 5.11 8.89 22.05
N ASP A 93 6.11 9.62 21.61
CA ASP A 93 7.39 9.68 22.31
C ASP A 93 7.60 11.07 22.96
N ASP A 94 7.93 11.05 24.27
CA ASP A 94 8.27 12.18 25.14
C ASP A 94 9.47 13.05 24.68
N ASP A 95 9.90 12.98 23.44
CA ASP A 95 10.91 13.89 22.87
C ASP A 95 10.24 15.24 22.51
N ALA A 96 9.81 15.98 23.56
CA ALA A 96 9.16 17.30 23.51
C ALA A 96 10.06 18.44 23.01
N GLU A 97 11.00 18.21 22.10
CA GLU A 97 11.85 19.25 21.51
C GLU A 97 11.60 19.51 20.00
N ASP A 98 10.79 18.70 19.30
CA ASP A 98 10.43 18.97 17.90
C ASP A 98 9.00 19.50 17.81
N THR A 99 8.87 20.84 17.88
CA THR A 99 7.63 21.61 17.79
C THR A 99 7.19 21.85 16.33
N ASP A 100 7.25 20.86 15.47
CA ASP A 100 6.67 20.94 14.13
C ASP A 100 5.46 20.01 13.98
N ASP A 101 4.32 20.43 14.60
CA ASP A 101 2.99 19.78 14.43
C ASP A 101 2.57 19.61 12.95
N VAL A 102 3.20 20.34 12.04
CA VAL A 102 2.96 20.27 10.58
C VAL A 102 3.64 19.03 9.95
N ALA A 103 4.74 18.53 10.54
CA ALA A 103 5.47 17.39 9.99
C ALA A 103 4.76 16.05 10.24
N ASP A 104 3.88 15.96 11.23
CA ASP A 104 3.17 14.73 11.60
C ASP A 104 2.09 14.37 10.58
N ASP A 105 1.37 15.34 10.06
CA ASP A 105 0.32 15.13 9.06
C ASP A 105 0.92 14.68 7.69
N GLU A 106 2.13 15.10 7.35
CA GLU A 106 2.83 14.68 6.12
C GLU A 106 3.42 13.27 6.18
N THR A 107 3.45 12.61 7.35
CA THR A 107 4.01 11.27 7.52
C THR A 107 2.95 10.15 7.57
N ARG A 108 1.67 10.50 7.58
CA ARG A 108 0.55 9.56 7.52
C ARG A 108 -0.08 9.56 6.15
N GLU A 109 -0.41 8.38 5.67
CA GLU A 109 -1.24 8.21 4.48
C GLU A 109 -2.70 8.42 4.90
N HIS A 110 -3.35 9.46 4.36
CA HIS A 110 -4.75 9.73 4.62
C HIS A 110 -5.64 8.69 3.95
N ILE A 111 -6.67 8.23 4.66
CA ILE A 111 -7.59 7.19 4.21
C ILE A 111 -8.96 7.80 3.97
N ASP A 112 -9.54 7.51 2.81
CA ASP A 112 -10.95 7.77 2.52
C ASP A 112 -11.82 6.65 3.12
N HIS A 113 -12.35 6.89 4.31
CA HIS A 113 -13.24 5.96 5.00
C HIS A 113 -14.70 6.01 4.51
N ASP A 114 -15.03 6.94 3.64
CA ASP A 114 -16.40 7.12 3.12
C ASP A 114 -16.58 6.45 1.75
N PHE A 115 -15.50 5.96 1.14
CA PHE A 115 -15.59 5.23 -0.10
C PHE A 115 -16.22 3.85 0.09
N GLU A 116 -17.35 3.64 -0.59
CA GLU A 116 -18.02 2.34 -0.71
C GLU A 116 -18.16 2.01 -2.20
N PRO A 117 -17.53 0.92 -2.70
CA PRO A 117 -17.66 0.56 -4.11
C PRO A 117 -19.08 0.10 -4.43
N THR A 118 -19.57 0.48 -5.61
CA THR A 118 -20.87 0.02 -6.13
C THR A 118 -20.89 -1.50 -6.33
N VAL A 119 -19.73 -2.06 -6.71
CA VAL A 119 -19.55 -3.49 -6.94
C VAL A 119 -18.31 -3.95 -6.17
N ARG A 120 -18.52 -4.84 -5.20
CA ARG A 120 -17.40 -5.51 -4.53
C ARG A 120 -16.93 -6.69 -5.37
N VAL A 121 -15.63 -6.79 -5.58
CA VAL A 121 -14.99 -7.89 -6.29
C VAL A 121 -14.29 -8.83 -5.32
N VAL A 122 -14.10 -10.07 -5.74
CA VAL A 122 -13.37 -11.07 -4.95
C VAL A 122 -12.15 -11.59 -5.71
N ASP A 123 -11.22 -12.18 -5.00
CA ASP A 123 -10.00 -12.73 -5.59
C ASP A 123 -10.28 -13.73 -6.72
N GLY A 124 -9.57 -13.56 -7.84
CA GLY A 124 -9.72 -14.37 -9.04
C GLY A 124 -10.97 -14.08 -9.87
N GLN A 125 -11.82 -13.16 -9.46
CA GLN A 125 -13.02 -12.81 -10.20
C GLN A 125 -12.68 -12.01 -11.46
N ARG A 126 -13.11 -12.48 -12.62
CA ARG A 126 -13.22 -11.66 -13.83
C ARG A 126 -14.46 -10.78 -13.66
N PHE A 127 -14.28 -9.47 -13.57
CA PHE A 127 -15.33 -8.55 -13.11
C PHE A 127 -15.74 -7.50 -14.14
N LEU A 128 -14.95 -7.31 -15.18
CA LEU A 128 -15.21 -6.41 -16.28
C LEU A 128 -14.78 -7.05 -17.59
N ASP A 129 -15.70 -7.05 -18.55
CA ASP A 129 -15.47 -7.42 -19.95
C ASP A 129 -15.82 -6.21 -20.82
N VAL A 130 -14.87 -5.70 -21.58
CA VAL A 130 -15.03 -4.52 -22.43
C VAL A 130 -14.37 -4.81 -23.78
N ASP A 131 -15.15 -4.74 -24.84
CA ASP A 131 -14.69 -4.99 -26.21
C ASP A 131 -13.94 -6.33 -26.33
N ASP A 132 -12.63 -6.31 -26.55
CA ASP A 132 -11.73 -7.46 -26.73
C ASP A 132 -10.80 -7.73 -25.55
N TRP A 133 -11.03 -7.10 -24.39
CA TRP A 133 -10.22 -7.26 -23.19
C TRP A 133 -11.07 -7.39 -21.91
N SER A 134 -10.47 -7.91 -20.88
CA SER A 134 -11.13 -8.11 -19.59
C SER A 134 -10.20 -7.84 -18.43
N LEU A 135 -10.80 -7.54 -17.26
CA LEU A 135 -10.11 -7.34 -16.01
C LEU A 135 -10.45 -8.43 -15.01
N THR A 136 -9.40 -8.96 -14.38
CA THR A 136 -9.50 -9.96 -13.31
C THR A 136 -8.93 -9.40 -12.02
N ALA A 137 -9.67 -9.56 -10.93
CA ALA A 137 -9.28 -9.12 -9.60
C ALA A 137 -8.21 -10.03 -9.01
N VAL A 138 -7.18 -9.46 -8.41
CA VAL A 138 -6.15 -10.16 -7.66
C VAL A 138 -6.05 -9.50 -6.29
N HIS A 139 -6.69 -10.07 -5.28
CA HIS A 139 -6.64 -9.55 -3.92
C HIS A 139 -5.25 -9.73 -3.33
N THR A 140 -4.63 -8.65 -2.89
CA THR A 140 -3.25 -8.59 -2.39
C THR A 140 -3.18 -7.80 -1.08
N PRO A 141 -3.77 -8.33 0.01
CA PRO A 141 -3.70 -7.66 1.30
C PRO A 141 -2.26 -7.52 1.79
N GLY A 142 -2.03 -6.52 2.62
CA GLY A 142 -0.75 -6.31 3.28
C GLY A 142 -0.34 -4.84 3.38
N HIS A 143 -0.36 -4.07 2.31
CA HIS A 143 -0.26 -2.61 2.37
C HIS A 143 -1.50 -2.04 3.04
N THR A 144 -2.67 -2.39 2.50
CA THR A 144 -3.97 -2.32 3.16
C THR A 144 -4.66 -3.68 3.08
N SER A 145 -5.62 -3.96 3.99
CA SER A 145 -6.34 -5.23 4.03
C SER A 145 -7.25 -5.42 2.81
N ASN A 146 -7.76 -4.33 2.22
CA ASN A 146 -8.64 -4.32 1.06
C ASN A 146 -7.91 -4.08 -0.27
N HIS A 147 -6.57 -4.21 -0.32
CA HIS A 147 -5.81 -3.90 -1.51
C HIS A 147 -6.11 -4.84 -2.68
N LEU A 148 -6.30 -4.26 -3.87
CA LEU A 148 -6.60 -4.92 -5.13
C LEU A 148 -5.52 -4.64 -6.18
N CYS A 149 -4.86 -5.68 -6.68
CA CYS A 149 -4.20 -5.62 -7.98
C CYS A 149 -5.19 -5.99 -9.09
N VAL A 150 -4.99 -5.47 -10.30
CA VAL A 150 -5.90 -5.68 -11.43
C VAL A 150 -5.12 -6.29 -12.60
N HIS A 151 -5.53 -7.48 -13.04
CA HIS A 151 -4.92 -8.13 -14.20
C HIS A 151 -5.71 -7.78 -15.46
N LEU A 152 -5.00 -7.32 -16.50
CA LEU A 152 -5.50 -7.10 -17.85
C LEU A 152 -5.14 -8.31 -18.71
N ASP A 153 -6.13 -9.12 -19.06
CA ASP A 153 -5.92 -10.41 -19.72
C ASP A 153 -5.28 -10.25 -21.12
N ALA A 154 -5.73 -9.27 -21.90
CA ALA A 154 -5.28 -9.06 -23.29
C ALA A 154 -3.78 -8.76 -23.41
N GLU A 155 -3.18 -8.12 -22.42
CA GLU A 155 -1.76 -7.73 -22.41
C GLU A 155 -0.92 -8.57 -21.44
N ASN A 156 -1.54 -9.48 -20.72
CA ASN A 156 -0.92 -10.19 -19.59
C ASN A 156 -0.19 -9.24 -18.65
N ALA A 157 -0.84 -8.12 -18.33
CA ALA A 157 -0.31 -7.03 -17.52
C ALA A 157 -1.03 -6.97 -16.17
N LEU A 158 -0.30 -6.59 -15.11
CA LEU A 158 -0.84 -6.42 -13.79
C LEU A 158 -0.64 -4.98 -13.31
N PHE A 159 -1.74 -4.29 -12.99
CA PHE A 159 -1.73 -3.02 -12.27
C PHE A 159 -1.63 -3.33 -10.77
N THR A 160 -0.56 -2.87 -10.14
CA THR A 160 -0.20 -3.34 -8.79
C THR A 160 -0.61 -2.39 -7.67
N GLY A 161 -1.24 -1.27 -8.00
CA GLY A 161 -1.50 -0.25 -6.98
C GLY A 161 -0.22 0.04 -6.20
N ASP A 162 -0.35 0.11 -4.89
CA ASP A 162 0.77 0.34 -3.98
C ASP A 162 1.34 -0.95 -3.37
N HIS A 163 0.81 -2.11 -3.74
CA HIS A 163 1.38 -3.37 -3.26
C HIS A 163 2.81 -3.59 -3.74
N ILE A 164 3.09 -3.23 -5.01
CA ILE A 164 4.44 -3.24 -5.59
C ILE A 164 4.68 -1.88 -6.23
N MET A 165 5.64 -1.13 -5.73
CA MET A 165 6.06 0.16 -6.28
C MET A 165 7.27 0.04 -7.20
N GLY A 166 7.37 0.91 -8.20
CA GLY A 166 8.45 0.90 -9.20
C GLY A 166 9.69 1.76 -8.83
N TRP A 167 9.80 2.25 -7.58
CA TRP A 167 10.87 3.14 -7.14
C TRP A 167 11.40 2.86 -5.74
N SER A 168 10.56 2.34 -4.84
CA SER A 168 10.91 1.97 -3.47
C SER A 168 10.11 0.75 -3.02
N THR A 169 10.36 0.27 -1.81
CA THR A 169 9.50 -0.73 -1.19
C THR A 169 8.27 -0.09 -0.57
N THR A 170 7.15 -0.79 -0.64
CA THR A 170 5.84 -0.38 -0.12
C THR A 170 5.87 -0.11 1.37
N VAL A 171 5.08 0.84 1.83
CA VAL A 171 4.79 1.04 3.25
C VAL A 171 3.81 -0.05 3.71
N VAL A 172 4.09 -0.66 4.86
CA VAL A 172 3.17 -1.57 5.55
C VAL A 172 3.07 -1.08 6.98
N SER A 173 1.92 -0.48 7.31
CA SER A 173 1.72 0.20 8.59
C SER A 173 0.51 -0.37 9.34
N PRO A 174 0.70 -0.98 10.53
CA PRO A 174 -0.42 -1.33 11.40
C PRO A 174 -1.24 -0.07 11.77
N PRO A 175 -2.54 -0.22 12.09
CA PRO A 175 -3.23 -1.48 12.37
C PRO A 175 -3.75 -2.21 11.12
N ASP A 176 -4.00 -1.55 9.99
CA ASP A 176 -4.54 -2.22 8.79
C ASP A 176 -3.46 -2.93 7.99
N GLY A 177 -2.29 -2.31 7.83
CA GLY A 177 -1.14 -2.92 7.16
C GLY A 177 -0.64 -4.16 7.91
N ASN A 178 -0.46 -5.27 7.19
CA ASN A 178 -0.07 -6.56 7.76
C ASN A 178 1.11 -7.18 7.00
N MET A 179 2.24 -7.36 7.67
CA MET A 179 3.45 -7.87 7.03
C MET A 179 3.35 -9.35 6.64
N ALA A 180 2.62 -10.18 7.38
CA ALA A 180 2.42 -11.60 7.02
C ALA A 180 1.59 -11.73 5.74
N ASP A 181 0.49 -10.97 5.64
CA ASP A 181 -0.35 -10.91 4.44
C ASP A 181 0.43 -10.34 3.26
N TYR A 182 1.25 -9.31 3.50
CA TYR A 182 2.11 -8.72 2.49
C TYR A 182 3.07 -9.75 1.88
N PHE A 183 3.77 -10.54 2.73
CA PHE A 183 4.64 -11.63 2.27
C PHE A 183 3.86 -12.68 1.46
N ALA A 184 2.68 -13.07 1.93
CA ALA A 184 1.83 -14.03 1.22
C ALA A 184 1.40 -13.49 -0.15
N SER A 185 1.02 -12.22 -0.22
CA SER A 185 0.61 -11.55 -1.45
C SER A 185 1.76 -11.39 -2.44
N VAL A 186 2.97 -11.00 -1.99
CA VAL A 186 4.14 -10.95 -2.89
C VAL A 186 4.47 -12.34 -3.44
N ARG A 187 4.43 -13.40 -2.62
CA ARG A 187 4.63 -14.80 -3.10
C ARG A 187 3.54 -15.21 -4.10
N LYS A 188 2.30 -14.81 -3.88
CA LYS A 188 1.20 -15.03 -4.83
C LYS A 188 1.51 -14.36 -6.18
N LEU A 189 2.01 -13.13 -6.19
CA LEU A 189 2.42 -12.45 -7.42
C LEU A 189 3.63 -13.12 -8.08
N GLN A 190 4.60 -13.62 -7.31
CA GLN A 190 5.75 -14.37 -7.86
C GLN A 190 5.34 -15.66 -8.58
N ALA A 191 4.27 -16.31 -8.12
CA ALA A 191 3.74 -17.52 -8.75
C ALA A 191 3.02 -17.26 -10.07
N ARG A 192 2.71 -16.00 -10.38
CA ARG A 192 2.07 -15.58 -11.62
C ARG A 192 3.10 -15.44 -12.75
N SER A 193 2.62 -15.28 -13.97
CA SER A 193 3.43 -15.12 -15.19
C SER A 193 3.12 -13.83 -15.94
N ASP A 194 2.76 -12.75 -15.19
CA ASP A 194 2.51 -11.45 -15.78
C ASP A 194 3.74 -10.95 -16.54
N ALA A 195 3.52 -10.38 -17.72
CA ALA A 195 4.60 -9.91 -18.59
C ALA A 195 5.18 -8.56 -18.12
N ILE A 196 4.34 -7.74 -17.50
CA ILE A 196 4.68 -6.40 -17.02
C ILE A 196 3.83 -6.05 -15.79
N LEU A 197 4.44 -5.30 -14.85
CA LEU A 197 3.70 -4.69 -13.74
C LEU A 197 3.64 -3.18 -13.94
N TYR A 198 2.47 -2.62 -13.72
CA TYR A 198 2.18 -1.18 -13.73
C TYR A 198 1.87 -0.71 -12.32
N PRO A 199 2.87 -0.18 -11.58
CA PRO A 199 2.65 0.35 -10.24
C PRO A 199 1.99 1.73 -10.29
N THR A 200 1.28 2.12 -9.25
CA THR A 200 0.75 3.48 -9.13
C THR A 200 1.88 4.50 -8.92
N HIS A 201 2.94 4.10 -8.23
CA HIS A 201 4.12 4.94 -8.00
C HIS A 201 5.38 4.34 -8.63
N GLY A 202 6.03 5.13 -9.48
CA GLY A 202 7.29 4.75 -10.14
C GLY A 202 7.12 4.28 -11.58
N ASN A 203 8.16 3.63 -12.09
CA ASN A 203 8.18 3.19 -13.49
C ASN A 203 7.58 1.78 -13.65
N PRO A 204 7.03 1.45 -14.83
CA PRO A 204 6.64 0.08 -15.16
C PRO A 204 7.79 -0.92 -14.98
N ILE A 205 7.47 -2.12 -14.50
CA ILE A 205 8.42 -3.19 -14.23
C ILE A 205 8.30 -4.24 -15.33
N THR A 206 9.24 -4.23 -16.25
CA THR A 206 9.26 -5.10 -17.45
C THR A 206 9.86 -6.48 -17.19
N ASN A 207 10.43 -6.72 -16.02
CA ASN A 207 10.96 -8.01 -15.60
C ASN A 207 10.43 -8.37 -14.22
N PRO A 208 9.15 -8.78 -14.09
CA PRO A 208 8.49 -8.99 -12.82
C PRO A 208 9.15 -9.99 -11.88
N LYS A 209 9.55 -11.17 -12.38
CA LYS A 209 10.05 -12.27 -11.54
C LYS A 209 11.27 -11.91 -10.70
N PRO A 210 12.40 -11.45 -11.28
CA PRO A 210 13.56 -11.05 -10.48
C PRO A 210 13.28 -9.82 -9.62
N PHE A 211 12.43 -8.89 -10.07
CA PHE A 211 12.05 -7.72 -9.29
C PHE A 211 11.28 -8.13 -8.01
N LEU A 212 10.26 -8.98 -8.13
CA LEU A 212 9.50 -9.48 -6.98
C LEU A 212 10.37 -10.34 -6.04
N ALA A 213 11.35 -11.08 -6.59
CA ALA A 213 12.30 -11.84 -5.77
C ALA A 213 13.17 -10.90 -4.92
N ALA A 214 13.73 -9.85 -5.52
CA ALA A 214 14.51 -8.84 -4.80
C ALA A 214 13.66 -8.06 -3.78
N TYR A 215 12.41 -7.79 -4.12
CA TYR A 215 11.45 -7.10 -3.26
C TYR A 215 11.15 -7.91 -1.99
N LEU A 216 10.94 -9.22 -2.14
CA LEU A 216 10.74 -10.14 -1.01
C LEU A 216 12.02 -10.32 -0.18
N GLU A 217 13.18 -10.48 -0.85
CA GLU A 217 14.48 -10.63 -0.16
C GLU A 217 14.80 -9.40 0.70
N HIS A 218 14.50 -8.19 0.23
CA HIS A 218 14.65 -6.98 1.04
C HIS A 218 13.87 -7.07 2.35
N ARG A 219 12.63 -7.60 2.34
CA ARG A 219 11.82 -7.79 3.55
C ARG A 219 12.41 -8.85 4.47
N VAL A 220 12.85 -9.96 3.90
CA VAL A 220 13.52 -11.04 4.66
C VAL A 220 14.79 -10.52 5.32
N GLU A 221 15.57 -9.68 4.63
CA GLU A 221 16.78 -9.08 5.19
C GLU A 221 16.46 -8.15 6.36
N ARG A 222 15.33 -7.40 6.31
CA ARG A 222 14.88 -6.61 7.46
C ARG A 222 14.56 -7.49 8.67
N GLU A 223 13.91 -8.64 8.48
CA GLU A 223 13.66 -9.60 9.57
C GLU A 223 14.97 -10.15 10.15
N ARG A 224 15.97 -10.48 9.31
CA ARG A 224 17.29 -10.94 9.77
C ARG A 224 18.00 -9.86 10.64
N GLN A 225 17.93 -8.60 10.23
CA GLN A 225 18.50 -7.48 11.00
C GLN A 225 17.82 -7.34 12.37
N ILE A 226 16.50 -7.40 12.41
CA ILE A 226 15.71 -7.36 13.65
C ILE A 226 16.12 -8.52 14.57
N ILE A 227 16.16 -9.75 14.07
CA ILE A 227 16.56 -10.94 14.83
C ILE A 227 17.99 -10.78 15.36
N GLY A 228 18.94 -10.37 14.52
CA GLY A 228 20.33 -10.14 14.94
C GLY A 228 20.49 -9.08 16.02
N ILE A 229 19.64 -8.05 16.04
CA ILE A 229 19.63 -7.07 17.12
C ILE A 229 19.11 -7.69 18.42
N LEU A 230 18.03 -8.46 18.34
CA LEU A 230 17.40 -9.10 19.50
C LEU A 230 18.23 -10.24 20.09
N GLU A 231 19.10 -10.89 19.32
CA GLU A 231 20.10 -11.85 19.83
C GLU A 231 21.10 -11.21 20.81
N ASN A 232 21.29 -9.89 20.71
CA ASN A 232 22.16 -9.11 21.60
C ASN A 232 21.41 -8.47 22.78
N GLY A 233 20.16 -8.86 23.01
CA GLY A 233 19.32 -8.46 24.14
C GLY A 233 18.00 -7.83 23.74
N GLU A 234 17.15 -7.67 24.74
CA GLU A 234 15.79 -7.11 24.59
C GLU A 234 15.84 -5.68 24.03
N ARG A 235 14.87 -5.32 23.16
CA ARG A 235 14.74 -3.98 22.56
C ARG A 235 13.29 -3.58 22.35
N THR A 236 13.04 -2.27 22.36
CA THR A 236 11.82 -1.66 21.83
C THR A 236 11.95 -1.39 20.32
N VAL A 237 10.85 -1.08 19.65
CA VAL A 237 10.86 -0.69 18.22
C VAL A 237 11.77 0.52 18.00
N LYS A 238 11.70 1.56 18.86
CA LYS A 238 12.56 2.75 18.80
C LYS A 238 14.03 2.37 18.79
N GLN A 239 14.46 1.55 19.75
CA GLN A 239 15.86 1.11 19.88
C GLN A 239 16.34 0.29 18.68
N MET A 240 15.47 -0.51 18.06
CA MET A 240 15.82 -1.24 16.85
C MET A 240 16.00 -0.30 15.66
N VAL A 241 15.12 0.70 15.51
CA VAL A 241 15.22 1.71 14.44
C VAL A 241 16.51 2.54 14.57
N GLU A 242 16.89 2.95 15.77
CA GLU A 242 18.14 3.68 16.02
C GLU A 242 19.39 2.93 15.54
N VAL A 243 19.36 1.59 15.62
CA VAL A 243 20.46 0.73 15.14
C VAL A 243 20.37 0.49 13.61
N MET A 244 19.17 0.16 13.11
CA MET A 244 18.97 -0.23 11.71
C MET A 244 19.07 0.95 10.74
N TYR A 245 18.76 2.16 11.19
CA TYR A 245 18.61 3.35 10.36
C TYR A 245 19.54 4.49 10.79
N VAL A 246 20.71 4.15 11.35
CA VAL A 246 21.70 5.12 11.84
C VAL A 246 22.13 6.15 10.79
N ASP A 247 22.21 5.74 9.50
CA ASP A 247 22.58 6.60 8.37
C ASP A 247 21.38 7.29 7.70
N VAL A 248 20.16 7.08 8.23
CA VAL A 248 18.93 7.66 7.68
C VAL A 248 18.55 8.90 8.48
N ARG A 249 18.07 9.94 7.75
CA ARG A 249 17.61 11.18 8.38
C ARG A 249 16.53 10.89 9.43
N LYS A 250 16.61 11.59 10.58
CA LYS A 250 15.72 11.36 11.73
C LYS A 250 14.23 11.53 11.41
N GLU A 251 13.90 12.45 10.48
CA GLU A 251 12.52 12.69 10.04
C GLU A 251 11.85 11.44 9.41
N LEU A 252 12.67 10.48 8.95
CA LEU A 252 12.18 9.21 8.40
C LEU A 252 12.09 8.09 9.45
N HIS A 253 12.57 8.32 10.68
CA HIS A 253 12.56 7.30 11.73
C HIS A 253 11.12 6.93 12.16
N LYS A 254 10.16 7.87 12.15
CA LYS A 254 8.75 7.57 12.44
C LYS A 254 8.18 6.54 11.42
N ALA A 255 8.39 6.76 10.12
CA ALA A 255 7.98 5.81 9.09
C ALA A 255 8.70 4.45 9.23
N ALA A 256 10.00 4.47 9.61
CA ALA A 256 10.77 3.26 9.87
C ALA A 256 10.21 2.48 11.08
N ARG A 257 9.78 3.16 12.15
CA ARG A 257 9.15 2.52 13.33
C ARG A 257 7.87 1.77 12.95
N ARG A 258 7.00 2.36 12.12
CA ARG A 258 5.78 1.68 11.62
C ARG A 258 6.13 0.41 10.85
N SER A 259 7.13 0.49 9.97
CA SER A 259 7.60 -0.67 9.21
C SER A 259 8.20 -1.76 10.12
N VAL A 260 9.03 -1.40 11.10
CA VAL A 260 9.60 -2.34 12.07
C VAL A 260 8.48 -2.96 12.91
N LEU A 261 7.49 -2.18 13.37
CA LEU A 261 6.34 -2.70 14.12
C LEU A 261 5.55 -3.74 13.30
N ALA A 262 5.34 -3.50 12.00
CA ALA A 262 4.69 -4.48 11.13
C ALA A 262 5.48 -5.81 11.06
N HIS A 263 6.82 -5.74 10.99
CA HIS A 263 7.67 -6.92 11.08
C HIS A 263 7.58 -7.59 12.45
N MET A 264 7.48 -6.82 13.55
CA MET A 264 7.33 -7.38 14.90
C MET A 264 6.02 -8.16 15.06
N HIS A 265 4.90 -7.63 14.55
CA HIS A 265 3.63 -8.37 14.52
C HIS A 265 3.79 -9.72 13.82
N LYS A 266 4.46 -9.76 12.68
CA LYS A 266 4.70 -11.00 11.94
C LYS A 266 5.63 -11.95 12.70
N LEU A 267 6.77 -11.47 13.19
CA LEU A 267 7.75 -12.33 13.89
C LEU A 267 7.21 -12.90 15.21
N VAL A 268 6.35 -12.17 15.90
CA VAL A 268 5.63 -12.67 17.07
C VAL A 268 4.57 -13.71 16.65
N GLY A 269 3.83 -13.45 15.57
CA GLY A 269 2.88 -14.41 15.01
C GLY A 269 3.55 -15.73 14.55
N ASP A 270 4.75 -15.63 13.98
CA ASP A 270 5.57 -16.77 13.57
C ASP A 270 6.21 -17.51 14.78
N GLY A 271 6.12 -16.94 15.99
CA GLY A 271 6.69 -17.51 17.20
C GLY A 271 8.22 -17.43 17.29
N VAL A 272 8.86 -16.59 16.49
CA VAL A 272 10.33 -16.33 16.51
C VAL A 272 10.70 -15.33 17.61
N VAL A 273 9.84 -14.35 17.82
CA VAL A 273 9.98 -13.29 18.81
C VAL A 273 8.81 -13.32 19.79
N ILE A 274 9.03 -12.85 21.00
CA ILE A 274 7.99 -12.67 22.01
C ILE A 274 7.99 -11.23 22.53
N THR A 275 6.84 -10.75 22.98
CA THR A 275 6.76 -9.60 23.86
C THR A 275 7.05 -10.03 25.30
N LYS A 276 7.77 -9.22 26.08
CA LYS A 276 8.23 -9.57 27.43
C LYS A 276 7.11 -10.00 28.37
N ASN A 277 5.94 -9.42 28.24
CA ASN A 277 4.79 -9.71 29.10
C ASN A 277 3.74 -10.61 28.42
N GLY A 278 4.02 -11.15 27.22
CA GLY A 278 3.05 -11.92 26.44
C GLY A 278 1.88 -11.08 25.91
N GLU A 279 2.02 -9.78 25.88
CA GLU A 279 1.03 -8.83 25.38
C GLU A 279 1.00 -8.79 23.83
N THR A 280 -0.05 -8.20 23.28
CA THR A 280 -0.12 -7.90 21.84
C THR A 280 1.05 -6.96 21.47
N PRO A 281 1.77 -7.20 20.36
CA PRO A 281 2.86 -6.34 19.90
C PRO A 281 2.40 -4.89 19.73
N ARG A 282 3.16 -3.94 20.32
CA ARG A 282 2.94 -2.49 20.26
C ARG A 282 4.26 -1.77 20.02
N ALA A 283 4.22 -0.52 19.64
CA ALA A 283 5.43 0.31 19.46
C ALA A 283 6.28 0.40 20.74
N THR A 284 5.62 0.44 21.89
CA THR A 284 6.23 0.55 23.23
C THR A 284 6.65 -0.78 23.84
N SER A 285 6.21 -1.91 23.27
CA SER A 285 6.52 -3.25 23.81
C SER A 285 8.04 -3.53 23.81
N ILE A 286 8.48 -4.30 24.80
CA ILE A 286 9.84 -4.85 24.86
C ILE A 286 9.82 -6.23 24.23
N TYR A 287 10.67 -6.46 23.25
CA TYR A 287 10.77 -7.67 22.46
C TYR A 287 12.03 -8.47 22.77
N ALA A 288 11.93 -9.79 22.71
CA ALA A 288 13.04 -10.72 22.89
C ALA A 288 12.91 -11.90 21.91
N ILE A 289 14.02 -12.59 21.64
CA ILE A 289 14.00 -13.89 20.96
C ILE A 289 13.27 -14.90 21.87
N ARG A 290 12.50 -15.78 21.27
CA ARG A 290 11.75 -16.82 21.99
C ARG A 290 12.69 -17.90 22.54
#